data_39b7a46447bce70a719e39ed5b31db5f
#
_entry.id   39b7a46447bce70a719e39ed5b31db5f
#
_cell.length_a   1.000
_cell.length_b   1.000
_cell.length_c   1.000
_cell.angle_alpha   90.00
_cell.angle_beta   90.00
_cell.angle_gamma   90.00
#
_symmetry.space_group_name_H-M   'P 1'
#
loop_
_entity.id
_entity.type
_entity.pdbx_description
1 polymer ?
#
loop_
_entity_poly.entity_id
_entity_poly.type
_entity_poly.pdbx_seq_one_letter_code
_entity_poly.pdbx_strand_id
1 'polypeptide(L)'
;WIPKLFGLDYGWNLVIVLALTVAMFIYLKYSKQGYEIAVVGESENTARYAGINVKRVILRTMALSGAICGIAGFIIVGGASHTISTSTAGGRGFTAIIVSWLSKFNTFVMILVSFFLVFMQKGAGQIASQFNLNENASDIITGIILFFILGCEFFINYKVGFRSRKKRGK
;
A
#
# COMPACT_ATOMS: atom_id res chain seq x y z
N TRP A 1 23.52 -8.66 -8.69
CA TRP A 1 24.02 -7.28 -8.54
C TRP A 1 23.46 -6.46 -9.69
N ILE A 2 22.57 -5.55 -9.38
CA ILE A 2 21.90 -4.71 -10.37
C ILE A 2 22.90 -3.58 -10.73
N PRO A 3 23.26 -3.39 -12.01
CA PRO A 3 24.23 -2.36 -12.39
C PRO A 3 23.74 -0.95 -12.08
N LYS A 4 24.67 -0.03 -11.80
CA LYS A 4 24.38 1.39 -11.51
C LYS A 4 23.89 2.10 -12.78
N LEU A 5 22.72 2.74 -12.70
CA LEU A 5 22.19 3.56 -13.77
C LEU A 5 22.34 5.04 -13.37
N PHE A 6 22.98 5.86 -14.20
CA PHE A 6 23.22 7.29 -13.97
C PHE A 6 23.95 7.63 -12.65
N GLY A 7 24.80 6.71 -12.13
CA GLY A 7 25.53 6.96 -10.87
C GLY A 7 24.67 6.81 -9.60
N LEU A 8 23.42 6.47 -9.71
CA LEU A 8 22.53 6.17 -8.59
C LEU A 8 22.54 4.65 -8.30
N ASP A 9 22.85 4.30 -7.07
CA ASP A 9 22.92 2.89 -6.63
C ASP A 9 21.58 2.17 -6.75
N TYR A 10 20.46 2.89 -6.83
CA TYR A 10 19.08 2.38 -6.87
C TYR A 10 18.32 2.71 -8.17
N GLY A 11 19.00 3.23 -9.22
CA GLY A 11 18.33 3.72 -10.42
C GLY A 11 17.49 2.65 -11.14
N TRP A 12 18.00 1.44 -11.28
CA TRP A 12 17.26 0.32 -11.88
C TRP A 12 16.04 -0.10 -11.06
N ASN A 13 16.15 -0.11 -9.73
CA ASN A 13 15.03 -0.44 -8.86
C ASN A 13 13.88 0.54 -9.05
N LEU A 14 14.18 1.84 -9.17
CA LEU A 14 13.18 2.88 -9.44
C LEU A 14 12.49 2.66 -10.78
N VAL A 15 13.25 2.37 -11.84
CA VAL A 15 12.70 2.12 -13.18
C VAL A 15 11.78 0.89 -13.18
N ILE A 16 12.20 -0.20 -12.54
CA ILE A 16 11.39 -1.43 -12.45
C ILE A 16 10.09 -1.17 -11.70
N VAL A 17 10.13 -0.45 -10.57
CA VAL A 17 8.93 -0.13 -9.79
C VAL A 17 7.99 0.77 -10.56
N LEU A 18 8.50 1.81 -11.24
CA LEU A 18 7.67 2.68 -12.10
C LEU A 18 7.05 1.91 -13.26
N ALA A 19 7.82 1.09 -13.95
CA ALA A 19 7.31 0.25 -15.04
C ALA A 19 6.22 -0.71 -14.56
N LEU A 20 6.42 -1.36 -13.40
CA LEU A 20 5.43 -2.24 -12.80
C LEU A 20 4.16 -1.47 -12.41
N THR A 21 4.29 -0.27 -11.85
CA THR A 21 3.15 0.56 -11.47
C THR A 21 2.34 0.99 -12.68
N VAL A 22 2.99 1.42 -13.75
CA VAL A 22 2.33 1.78 -15.01
C VAL A 22 1.67 0.57 -15.65
N ALA A 23 2.34 -0.58 -15.67
CA ALA A 23 1.79 -1.83 -16.20
C ALA A 23 0.53 -2.25 -15.44
N MET A 24 0.56 -2.17 -14.09
CA MET A 24 -0.61 -2.48 -13.25
C MET A 24 -1.74 -1.49 -13.43
N PHE A 25 -1.44 -0.21 -13.58
CA PHE A 25 -2.45 0.81 -13.87
C PHE A 25 -3.16 0.52 -15.20
N ILE A 26 -2.40 0.24 -16.28
CA ILE A 26 -2.95 -0.11 -17.59
C ILE A 26 -3.77 -1.40 -17.50
N TYR A 27 -3.24 -2.41 -16.82
CA TYR A 27 -3.92 -3.68 -16.64
C TYR A 27 -5.26 -3.53 -15.92
N LEU A 28 -5.32 -2.83 -14.80
CA LEU A 28 -6.55 -2.66 -14.03
C LEU A 28 -7.57 -1.78 -14.74
N LYS A 29 -7.13 -0.74 -15.47
CA LYS A 29 -8.03 0.24 -16.08
C LYS A 29 -8.52 -0.16 -17.47
N TYR A 30 -7.68 -0.82 -18.26
CA TYR A 30 -7.97 -1.07 -19.69
C TYR A 30 -8.18 -2.54 -20.03
N SER A 31 -7.90 -3.49 -19.13
CA SER A 31 -8.11 -4.90 -19.44
C SER A 31 -9.51 -5.37 -19.04
N LYS A 32 -10.02 -6.37 -19.77
CA LYS A 32 -11.25 -7.08 -19.42
C LYS A 32 -11.19 -7.69 -18.00
N GLN A 33 -10.01 -8.18 -17.62
CA GLN A 33 -9.79 -8.76 -16.29
C GLN A 33 -9.87 -7.70 -15.19
N GLY A 34 -9.35 -6.49 -15.43
CA GLY A 34 -9.49 -5.36 -14.51
C GLY A 34 -10.95 -4.99 -14.26
N TYR A 35 -11.76 -4.98 -15.32
CA TYR A 35 -13.21 -4.78 -15.19
C TYR A 35 -13.88 -5.89 -14.37
N GLU A 36 -13.57 -7.17 -14.64
CA GLU A 36 -14.10 -8.30 -13.88
C GLU A 36 -13.73 -8.18 -12.38
N ILE A 37 -12.48 -7.79 -12.07
CA ILE A 37 -12.02 -7.56 -10.69
C ILE A 37 -12.81 -6.44 -10.01
N ALA A 38 -13.04 -5.33 -10.70
CA ALA A 38 -13.80 -4.19 -10.15
C ALA A 38 -15.25 -4.60 -9.83
N VAL A 39 -15.93 -5.29 -10.75
CA VAL A 39 -17.31 -5.73 -10.54
C VAL A 39 -17.43 -6.74 -9.40
N VAL A 40 -16.50 -7.71 -9.30
CA VAL A 40 -16.48 -8.68 -8.20
C VAL A 40 -16.19 -8.00 -6.87
N GLY A 41 -15.30 -6.99 -6.86
CA GLY A 41 -14.96 -6.22 -5.67
C GLY A 41 -16.12 -5.36 -5.15
N GLU A 42 -17.01 -4.89 -6.03
CA GLU A 42 -18.17 -4.11 -5.64
C GLU A 42 -19.32 -5.00 -5.13
N SER A 43 -19.63 -6.08 -5.84
CA SER A 43 -20.65 -7.04 -5.44
C SER A 43 -20.49 -8.39 -6.14
N GLU A 44 -20.27 -9.45 -5.35
CA GLU A 44 -20.24 -10.81 -5.87
C GLU A 44 -21.53 -11.23 -6.56
N ASN A 45 -22.69 -10.82 -6.02
CA ASN A 45 -23.98 -11.16 -6.58
C ASN A 45 -24.17 -10.50 -7.96
N THR A 46 -23.84 -9.23 -8.09
CA THR A 46 -23.88 -8.53 -9.38
C THR A 46 -22.96 -9.18 -10.41
N ALA A 47 -21.76 -9.57 -10.01
CA ALA A 47 -20.82 -10.30 -10.88
C ALA A 47 -21.41 -11.63 -11.38
N ARG A 48 -22.06 -12.38 -10.52
CA ARG A 48 -22.73 -13.67 -10.89
C ARG A 48 -23.86 -13.44 -11.88
N TYR A 49 -24.70 -12.41 -11.68
CA TYR A 49 -25.77 -12.07 -12.62
C TYR A 49 -25.21 -11.65 -13.99
N ALA A 50 -24.05 -11.00 -14.03
CA ALA A 50 -23.34 -10.66 -15.25
C ALA A 50 -22.60 -11.85 -15.92
N GLY A 51 -22.74 -13.07 -15.37
CA GLY A 51 -22.10 -14.28 -15.91
C GLY A 51 -20.59 -14.39 -15.59
N ILE A 52 -20.06 -13.58 -14.68
CA ILE A 52 -18.65 -13.59 -14.31
C ILE A 52 -18.39 -14.73 -13.31
N ASN A 53 -17.36 -15.54 -13.59
CA ASN A 53 -16.97 -16.61 -12.70
C ASN A 53 -16.12 -16.08 -11.54
N VAL A 54 -16.78 -15.71 -10.42
CA VAL A 54 -16.17 -15.11 -9.23
C VAL A 54 -14.97 -15.91 -8.72
N LYS A 55 -15.07 -17.24 -8.61
CA LYS A 55 -13.97 -18.09 -8.11
C LYS A 55 -12.69 -17.94 -8.98
N ARG A 56 -12.87 -17.90 -10.30
CA ARG A 56 -11.74 -17.76 -11.24
C ARG A 56 -11.11 -16.38 -11.15
N VAL A 57 -11.92 -15.33 -10.98
CA VAL A 57 -11.42 -13.96 -10.80
C VAL A 57 -10.61 -13.86 -9.51
N ILE A 58 -11.13 -14.35 -8.39
CA ILE A 58 -10.42 -14.34 -7.10
C ILE A 58 -9.09 -15.10 -7.21
N LEU A 59 -9.08 -16.31 -7.77
CA LEU A 59 -7.85 -17.10 -7.90
C LEU A 59 -6.79 -16.38 -8.73
N ARG A 60 -7.18 -15.77 -9.86
CA ARG A 60 -6.25 -14.98 -10.70
C ARG A 60 -5.73 -13.74 -10.00
N THR A 61 -6.59 -13.03 -9.27
CA THR A 61 -6.19 -11.83 -8.52
C THR A 61 -5.21 -12.18 -7.42
N MET A 62 -5.43 -13.28 -6.69
CA MET A 62 -4.51 -13.76 -5.67
C MET A 62 -3.16 -14.17 -6.25
N ALA A 63 -3.16 -14.90 -7.39
CA ALA A 63 -1.93 -15.28 -8.08
C ALA A 63 -1.15 -14.04 -8.57
N LEU A 64 -1.85 -13.05 -9.14
CA LEU A 64 -1.24 -11.80 -9.59
C LEU A 64 -0.63 -11.02 -8.41
N SER A 65 -1.37 -10.90 -7.31
CA SER A 65 -0.89 -10.25 -6.08
C SER A 65 0.37 -10.95 -5.54
N GLY A 66 0.36 -12.28 -5.48
CA GLY A 66 1.53 -13.06 -5.06
C GLY A 66 2.75 -12.85 -5.96
N ALA A 67 2.55 -12.79 -7.28
CA ALA A 67 3.63 -12.51 -8.23
C ALA A 67 4.24 -11.11 -8.00
N ILE A 68 3.41 -10.09 -7.80
CA ILE A 68 3.88 -8.72 -7.52
C ILE A 68 4.63 -8.67 -6.18
N CYS A 69 4.12 -9.33 -5.15
CA CYS A 69 4.81 -9.43 -3.86
C CYS A 69 6.17 -10.15 -4.00
N GLY A 70 6.26 -11.19 -4.83
CA GLY A 70 7.52 -11.87 -5.14
C GLY A 70 8.54 -10.94 -5.82
N ILE A 71 8.09 -10.16 -6.81
CA ILE A 71 8.94 -9.16 -7.48
C ILE A 71 9.39 -8.09 -6.48
N ALA A 72 8.49 -7.59 -5.64
CA ALA A 72 8.82 -6.61 -4.61
C ALA A 72 9.87 -7.16 -3.61
N GLY A 73 9.70 -8.39 -3.17
CA GLY A 73 10.70 -9.07 -2.31
C GLY A 73 12.06 -9.21 -3.00
N PHE A 74 12.07 -9.59 -4.28
CA PHE A 74 13.30 -9.67 -5.07
C PHE A 74 14.01 -8.32 -5.18
N ILE A 75 13.28 -7.24 -5.44
CA ILE A 75 13.83 -5.88 -5.52
C ILE A 75 14.43 -5.44 -4.17
N ILE A 76 13.78 -5.78 -3.06
CA ILE A 76 14.26 -5.42 -1.71
C ILE A 76 15.56 -6.16 -1.40
N VAL A 77 15.60 -7.47 -1.65
CA VAL A 77 16.77 -8.29 -1.34
C VAL A 77 17.89 -8.03 -2.35
N GLY A 78 17.59 -8.04 -3.63
CA GLY A 78 18.61 -7.89 -4.69
C GLY A 78 19.11 -6.46 -4.87
N GLY A 79 18.28 -5.46 -4.55
CA GLY A 79 18.60 -4.07 -4.79
C GLY A 79 19.03 -3.27 -3.57
N ALA A 80 18.57 -3.62 -2.38
CA ALA A 80 18.81 -2.79 -1.19
C ALA A 80 19.54 -3.53 -0.06
N SER A 81 19.05 -4.70 0.33
CA SER A 81 19.53 -5.35 1.57
C SER A 81 20.67 -6.33 1.34
N HIS A 82 20.79 -6.95 0.17
CA HIS A 82 21.74 -8.02 -0.21
C HIS A 82 21.79 -9.20 0.76
N THR A 83 20.92 -9.22 1.77
CA THR A 83 20.76 -10.25 2.78
C THR A 83 19.29 -10.52 3.06
N ILE A 84 18.96 -11.75 3.41
CA ILE A 84 17.62 -12.14 3.85
C ILE A 84 17.67 -12.30 5.36
N SER A 85 16.89 -11.48 6.08
CA SER A 85 16.69 -11.60 7.51
C SER A 85 15.21 -11.58 7.86
N THR A 86 14.85 -11.99 9.05
CA THR A 86 13.47 -11.95 9.55
C THR A 86 12.90 -10.53 9.59
N SER A 87 13.76 -9.52 9.72
CA SER A 87 13.40 -8.10 9.70
C SER A 87 13.32 -7.49 8.30
N THR A 88 13.67 -8.22 7.23
CA THR A 88 13.66 -7.69 5.85
C THR A 88 12.28 -7.18 5.42
N ALA A 89 11.22 -7.83 5.87
CA ALA A 89 9.83 -7.40 5.60
C ALA A 89 9.43 -6.14 6.40
N GLY A 90 9.98 -5.96 7.62
CA GLY A 90 9.89 -4.75 8.45
C GLY A 90 8.50 -4.10 8.56
N GLY A 91 7.41 -4.89 8.59
CA GLY A 91 6.06 -4.35 8.66
C GLY A 91 5.54 -3.66 7.38
N ARG A 92 6.31 -3.68 6.29
CA ARG A 92 5.97 -2.99 5.02
C ARG A 92 4.63 -3.41 4.43
N GLY A 93 4.17 -4.65 4.70
CA GLY A 93 2.85 -5.11 4.30
C GLY A 93 1.72 -4.31 4.95
N PHE A 94 1.82 -4.03 6.25
CA PHE A 94 0.84 -3.18 6.95
C PHE A 94 0.86 -1.75 6.43
N THR A 95 2.04 -1.18 6.21
CA THR A 95 2.17 0.15 5.59
C THR A 95 1.53 0.20 4.21
N ALA A 96 1.69 -0.84 3.39
CA ALA A 96 1.06 -0.93 2.08
C ALA A 96 -0.47 -0.96 2.15
N ILE A 97 -1.06 -1.65 3.14
CA ILE A 97 -2.50 -1.63 3.38
C ILE A 97 -2.98 -0.21 3.72
N ILE A 98 -2.27 0.48 4.62
CA ILE A 98 -2.58 1.85 5.00
C ILE A 98 -2.53 2.78 3.78
N VAL A 99 -1.47 2.69 2.97
CA VAL A 99 -1.32 3.47 1.73
C VAL A 99 -2.48 3.22 0.77
N SER A 100 -2.87 1.96 0.60
CA SER A 100 -3.96 1.56 -0.29
C SER A 100 -5.30 2.17 0.13
N TRP A 101 -5.61 2.13 1.42
CA TRP A 101 -6.83 2.70 1.98
C TRP A 101 -6.85 4.23 1.91
N LEU A 102 -5.75 4.86 2.32
CA LEU A 102 -5.60 6.32 2.33
C LEU A 102 -5.71 6.92 0.92
N SER A 103 -5.24 6.20 -0.09
CA SER A 103 -5.32 6.60 -1.49
C SER A 103 -6.65 6.25 -2.19
N LYS A 104 -7.60 5.62 -1.48
CA LYS A 104 -8.88 5.14 -2.05
C LYS A 104 -8.67 4.30 -3.32
N PHE A 105 -7.64 3.46 -3.33
CA PHE A 105 -7.25 2.59 -4.44
C PHE A 105 -6.92 3.33 -5.76
N ASN A 106 -6.64 4.65 -5.68
CA ASN A 106 -6.20 5.41 -6.84
C ASN A 106 -4.67 5.31 -6.97
N THR A 107 -4.20 4.74 -8.07
CA THR A 107 -2.77 4.44 -8.31
C THR A 107 -1.88 5.69 -8.23
N PHE A 108 -2.31 6.84 -8.76
CA PHE A 108 -1.53 8.07 -8.70
C PHE A 108 -1.41 8.61 -7.29
N VAL A 109 -2.52 8.60 -6.54
CA VAL A 109 -2.53 9.03 -5.14
C VAL A 109 -1.69 8.07 -4.29
N MET A 110 -1.68 6.76 -4.58
CA MET A 110 -0.83 5.77 -3.91
C MET A 110 0.65 6.10 -4.02
N ILE A 111 1.12 6.54 -5.20
CA ILE A 111 2.52 6.95 -5.40
C ILE A 111 2.85 8.14 -4.49
N LEU A 112 1.99 9.15 -4.47
CA LEU A 112 2.20 10.36 -3.68
C LEU A 112 2.18 10.06 -2.17
N VAL A 113 1.19 9.29 -1.72
CA VAL A 113 1.05 8.90 -0.30
C VAL A 113 2.21 8.00 0.14
N SER A 114 2.63 7.03 -0.68
CA SER A 114 3.76 6.17 -0.35
C SER A 114 5.07 6.95 -0.26
N PHE A 115 5.29 7.90 -1.18
CA PHE A 115 6.44 8.79 -1.13
C PHE A 115 6.46 9.62 0.16
N PHE A 116 5.31 10.22 0.51
CA PHE A 116 5.17 11.02 1.73
C PHE A 116 5.45 10.19 2.99
N LEU A 117 4.90 8.97 3.09
CA LEU A 117 5.12 8.10 4.24
C LEU A 117 6.59 7.65 4.36
N VAL A 118 7.23 7.29 3.24
CA VAL A 118 8.65 6.92 3.24
C VAL A 118 9.52 8.12 3.64
N PHE A 119 9.18 9.32 3.17
CA PHE A 119 9.86 10.56 3.56
C PHE A 119 9.74 10.79 5.08
N MET A 120 8.54 10.63 5.64
CA MET A 120 8.30 10.75 7.08
C MET A 120 9.08 9.71 7.89
N GLN A 121 9.09 8.46 7.47
CA GLN A 121 9.86 7.39 8.13
C GLN A 121 11.37 7.66 8.10
N LYS A 122 11.89 8.08 6.96
CA LYS A 122 13.32 8.43 6.84
C LYS A 122 13.69 9.65 7.66
N GLY A 123 12.80 10.66 7.69
CA GLY A 123 12.96 11.85 8.53
C GLY A 123 12.99 11.51 10.02
N ALA A 124 12.04 10.68 10.49
CA ALA A 124 12.00 10.22 11.87
C ALA A 124 13.26 9.43 12.25
N GLY A 125 13.73 8.55 11.35
CA GLY A 125 14.98 7.81 11.56
C GLY A 125 16.21 8.71 11.65
N GLN A 126 16.27 9.74 10.82
CA GLN A 126 17.37 10.72 10.84
C GLN A 126 17.40 11.52 12.14
N ILE A 127 16.23 11.96 12.62
CA ILE A 127 16.08 12.64 13.91
C ILE A 127 16.52 11.71 15.05
N ALA A 128 16.04 10.49 15.08
CA ALA A 128 16.41 9.52 16.10
C ALA A 128 17.93 9.30 16.15
N SER A 129 18.57 9.18 14.99
CA SER A 129 20.02 9.02 14.88
C SER A 129 20.80 10.26 15.37
N GLN A 130 20.35 11.48 15.02
CA GLN A 130 21.01 12.71 15.45
C GLN A 130 20.94 12.95 16.96
N PHE A 131 19.85 12.55 17.58
CA PHE A 131 19.65 12.71 19.03
C PHE A 131 20.09 11.47 19.83
N ASN A 132 20.79 10.50 19.19
CA ASN A 132 21.19 9.23 19.81
C ASN A 132 20.03 8.50 20.49
N LEU A 133 18.83 8.59 19.93
CA LEU A 133 17.65 7.87 20.39
C LEU A 133 17.72 6.42 19.90
N ASN A 134 17.09 5.52 20.65
CA ASN A 134 16.99 4.11 20.25
C ASN A 134 16.23 4.00 18.92
N GLU A 135 16.59 3.03 18.06
CA GLU A 135 15.91 2.75 16.77
C GLU A 135 14.39 2.64 16.94
N ASN A 136 13.92 2.07 18.04
CA ASN A 136 12.50 1.97 18.37
C ASN A 136 11.79 3.34 18.53
N ALA A 137 12.52 4.42 18.84
CA ALA A 137 11.94 5.75 18.91
C ALA A 137 11.42 6.25 17.56
N SER A 138 12.12 5.93 16.47
CA SER A 138 11.67 6.22 15.11
C SER A 138 10.35 5.52 14.78
N ASP A 139 10.21 4.26 15.17
CA ASP A 139 9.00 3.48 14.94
C ASP A 139 7.80 4.00 15.74
N ILE A 140 8.04 4.44 16.98
CA ILE A 140 7.01 5.07 17.82
C ILE A 140 6.53 6.38 17.17
N ILE A 141 7.45 7.25 16.76
CA ILE A 141 7.10 8.52 16.11
C ILE A 141 6.29 8.25 14.83
N THR A 142 6.76 7.33 14.01
CA THR A 142 6.06 6.94 12.79
C THR A 142 4.67 6.37 13.07
N GLY A 143 4.54 5.52 14.10
CA GLY A 143 3.26 4.96 14.54
C GLY A 143 2.26 6.03 14.99
N ILE A 144 2.72 7.02 15.75
CA ILE A 144 1.89 8.16 16.19
C ILE A 144 1.41 8.97 14.98
N ILE A 145 2.31 9.30 14.06
CA ILE A 145 1.97 10.04 12.83
C ILE A 145 0.92 9.28 12.01
N LEU A 146 1.13 7.98 11.79
CA LEU A 146 0.18 7.14 11.06
C LEU A 146 -1.18 7.07 11.74
N PHE A 147 -1.21 6.96 13.07
CA PHE A 147 -2.45 6.96 13.84
C PHE A 147 -3.25 8.25 13.64
N PHE A 148 -2.60 9.41 13.70
CA PHE A 148 -3.26 10.69 13.45
C PHE A 148 -3.73 10.84 12.01
N ILE A 149 -2.95 10.42 11.02
CA ILE A 149 -3.34 10.46 9.61
C ILE A 149 -4.59 9.60 9.37
N LEU A 150 -4.61 8.35 9.88
CA LEU A 150 -5.78 7.47 9.77
C LEU A 150 -6.99 8.02 10.52
N GLY A 151 -6.78 8.62 11.69
CA GLY A 151 -7.82 9.28 12.46
C GLY A 151 -8.45 10.45 11.68
N CYS A 152 -7.65 11.32 11.12
CA CYS A 152 -8.13 12.42 10.28
C CYS A 152 -8.90 11.91 9.05
N GLU A 153 -8.39 10.89 8.35
CA GLU A 153 -9.05 10.29 7.20
C GLU A 153 -10.41 9.71 7.57
N PHE A 154 -10.52 9.06 8.73
CA PHE A 154 -11.78 8.55 9.23
C PHE A 154 -12.81 9.69 9.42
N PHE A 155 -12.44 10.80 10.07
CA PHE A 155 -13.32 11.93 10.30
C PHE A 155 -13.70 12.67 9.00
N ILE A 156 -12.83 12.68 8.00
CA ILE A 156 -13.12 13.28 6.68
C ILE A 156 -14.14 12.45 5.92
N ASN A 157 -14.02 11.12 5.96
CA ASN A 157 -14.87 10.23 5.16
C ASN A 157 -16.19 9.86 5.86
N TYR A 158 -16.24 9.90 7.19
CA TYR A 158 -17.40 9.48 7.97
C TYR A 158 -17.93 10.64 8.85
N LYS A 159 -19.19 10.96 8.67
CA LYS A 159 -19.89 11.88 9.60
C LYS A 159 -20.25 11.11 10.87
N VAL A 160 -19.60 11.42 11.96
CA VAL A 160 -19.91 10.83 13.28
C VAL A 160 -21.21 11.45 13.79
N GLY A 161 -22.32 10.76 13.61
CA GLY A 161 -23.62 11.15 14.14
C GLY A 161 -23.86 10.50 15.51
N PHE A 162 -23.82 11.26 16.59
CA PHE A 162 -24.28 10.78 17.88
C PHE A 162 -25.81 10.65 17.86
N ARG A 163 -26.31 9.42 17.73
CA ARG A 163 -27.75 9.15 17.82
C ARG A 163 -28.18 9.33 19.29
N SER A 164 -28.66 10.53 19.64
CA SER A 164 -29.32 10.77 20.90
C SER A 164 -30.55 9.85 21.03
N ARG A 165 -30.51 8.91 21.95
CA ARG A 165 -31.62 8.01 22.25
C ARG A 165 -32.70 8.84 22.96
N LYS A 166 -33.62 9.44 22.16
CA LYS A 166 -34.78 10.13 22.71
C LYS A 166 -35.56 9.13 23.56
N LYS A 167 -35.51 9.28 24.89
CA LYS A 167 -36.33 8.53 25.82
C LYS A 167 -37.78 8.71 25.39
N ARG A 168 -38.42 7.64 24.93
CA ARG A 168 -39.88 7.59 24.78
C ARG A 168 -40.43 7.62 26.21
N GLY A 169 -40.78 8.83 26.68
CA GLY A 169 -41.61 9.00 27.88
C GLY A 169 -42.99 8.39 27.62
N LYS A 170 -43.48 7.75 28.65
CA LYS A 170 -44.82 7.20 28.76
C LYS A 170 -45.91 8.20 28.39
#